data_a0652b6ffe33d73dd9ff4ab4cf9aa369
#
_entry.id   a0652b6ffe33d73dd9ff4ab4cf9aa369
#
_cell.length_a   1.000
_cell.length_b   1.000
_cell.length_c   1.000
_cell.angle_alpha   90.00
_cell.angle_beta   90.00
_cell.angle_gamma   90.00
#
_symmetry.space_group_name_H-M   'P 1'
#
loop_
_entity.id
_entity.type
_entity.pdbx_description
1 polymer ?
#
loop_
_entity_poly.entity_id
_entity_poly.type
_entity_poly.pdbx_seq_one_letter_code
_entity_poly.pdbx_strand_id
1 'polypeptide(L)'
;MLSSKIVSLTDDIKLSLAAADIRIEAPIPGKSAVGIEVPNKENNIVYLRELFESEAFRRHKSRLAFAVGKDIGGQVVVTDIAKMPHLLIAGATGSGKSVCINTLIMSIIYKADPADVKLIMVDPKVVELSVYNGIPHLLIPVVTDPKKASGALNWAVAEMTDRYKKFAECNVRDLKGYNERVAKLDDIDDDKKPKKLPQIVIIIDELADLMMVAPGEVEDSICRLAQLARALIIPTIISLHCLLAIPQSWNIRCITKFSICR
;
A
#
# COMPACT_ATOMS: atom_id res chain seq x y z
N MET A 1 -28.97 6.63 -21.08
CA MET A 1 -29.71 5.77 -22.02
C MET A 1 -28.80 5.05 -23.04
N LEU A 2 -27.86 5.69 -23.73
CA LEU A 2 -27.00 5.00 -24.73
C LEU A 2 -25.97 4.05 -24.09
N SER A 3 -25.34 4.46 -23.00
CA SER A 3 -24.34 3.67 -22.27
C SER A 3 -24.89 2.37 -21.67
N SER A 4 -26.12 2.38 -21.16
CA SER A 4 -26.74 1.17 -20.61
C SER A 4 -27.08 0.14 -21.72
N LYS A 5 -27.43 0.60 -22.92
CA LYS A 5 -27.64 -0.29 -24.08
C LYS A 5 -26.33 -0.94 -24.54
N ILE A 6 -25.21 -0.22 -24.50
CA ILE A 6 -23.91 -0.79 -24.89
C ILE A 6 -23.47 -1.84 -23.89
N VAL A 7 -23.64 -1.57 -22.58
CA VAL A 7 -23.33 -2.55 -21.54
C VAL A 7 -24.19 -3.80 -21.63
N SER A 8 -25.47 -3.67 -22.03
CA SER A 8 -26.35 -4.84 -22.20
C SER A 8 -25.97 -5.73 -23.39
N LEU A 9 -25.16 -5.25 -24.33
CA LEU A 9 -24.64 -6.02 -25.46
C LEU A 9 -23.28 -6.72 -25.15
N THR A 10 -22.83 -6.76 -23.88
CA THR A 10 -21.53 -7.33 -23.49
C THR A 10 -21.35 -8.75 -24.02
N ASP A 11 -22.33 -9.61 -23.90
CA ASP A 11 -22.24 -11.01 -24.32
C ASP A 11 -22.20 -11.16 -25.86
N ASP A 12 -22.93 -10.35 -26.56
CA ASP A 12 -22.92 -10.32 -28.05
C ASP A 12 -21.54 -9.84 -28.55
N ILE A 13 -20.98 -8.84 -27.91
CA ILE A 13 -19.66 -8.31 -28.24
C ILE A 13 -18.55 -9.36 -27.90
N LYS A 14 -18.65 -10.06 -26.76
CA LYS A 14 -17.76 -11.17 -26.42
C LYS A 14 -17.78 -12.25 -27.50
N LEU A 15 -18.96 -12.66 -27.89
CA LEU A 15 -19.15 -13.69 -28.93
C LEU A 15 -18.55 -13.25 -30.27
N SER A 16 -18.83 -12.02 -30.69
CA SER A 16 -18.35 -11.46 -31.96
C SER A 16 -16.81 -11.34 -31.99
N LEU A 17 -16.18 -11.06 -30.86
CA LEU A 17 -14.72 -10.92 -30.73
C LEU A 17 -14.01 -12.23 -30.38
N ALA A 18 -14.77 -13.32 -30.19
CA ALA A 18 -14.26 -14.61 -29.69
C ALA A 18 -13.41 -14.44 -28.42
N ALA A 19 -13.79 -13.52 -27.54
CA ALA A 19 -13.09 -13.19 -26.31
C ALA A 19 -13.71 -13.90 -25.11
N ALA A 20 -12.87 -14.48 -24.24
CA ALA A 20 -13.34 -15.14 -23.03
C ALA A 20 -14.00 -14.18 -22.05
N ASP A 21 -13.50 -12.95 -21.95
CA ASP A 21 -14.07 -11.85 -21.16
C ASP A 21 -13.77 -10.50 -21.83
N ILE A 22 -14.61 -9.49 -21.56
CA ILE A 22 -14.38 -8.11 -21.98
C ILE A 22 -14.78 -7.17 -20.85
N ARG A 23 -14.15 -6.01 -20.78
CA ARG A 23 -14.56 -4.94 -19.88
C ARG A 23 -15.03 -3.75 -20.69
N ILE A 24 -16.26 -3.30 -20.39
CA ILE A 24 -16.83 -2.10 -21.04
C ILE A 24 -16.84 -0.95 -20.04
N GLU A 25 -16.21 0.15 -20.40
CA GLU A 25 -16.21 1.39 -19.64
C GLU A 25 -17.01 2.45 -20.43
N ALA A 26 -18.20 2.73 -19.96
CA ALA A 26 -19.16 3.57 -20.68
C ALA A 26 -19.82 4.61 -19.74
N PRO A 27 -19.45 5.91 -19.82
CA PRO A 27 -18.38 6.49 -20.62
C PRO A 27 -17.00 6.33 -20.00
N ILE A 28 -15.94 6.53 -20.78
CA ILE A 28 -14.57 6.68 -20.23
C ILE A 28 -14.53 7.99 -19.43
N PRO A 29 -14.04 8.00 -18.19
CA PRO A 29 -13.93 9.21 -17.38
C PRO A 29 -13.19 10.34 -18.11
N GLY A 30 -13.85 11.50 -18.23
CA GLY A 30 -13.29 12.68 -18.90
C GLY A 30 -13.29 12.62 -20.44
N LYS A 31 -13.91 11.59 -21.06
CA LYS A 31 -14.02 11.48 -22.53
C LYS A 31 -15.45 11.16 -22.94
N SER A 32 -15.89 11.71 -24.06
CA SER A 32 -17.18 11.37 -24.70
C SER A 32 -17.05 10.11 -25.57
N ALA A 33 -16.51 9.04 -24.99
CA ALA A 33 -16.25 7.78 -25.70
C ALA A 33 -16.53 6.58 -24.78
N VAL A 34 -16.76 5.42 -25.40
CA VAL A 34 -16.88 4.13 -24.73
C VAL A 34 -15.62 3.33 -24.98
N GLY A 35 -15.06 2.76 -23.92
CA GLY A 35 -13.91 1.86 -23.98
C GLY A 35 -14.37 0.41 -23.92
N ILE A 36 -13.82 -0.43 -24.81
CA ILE A 36 -13.98 -1.88 -24.77
C ILE A 36 -12.59 -2.48 -24.63
N GLU A 37 -12.29 -3.04 -23.47
CA GLU A 37 -11.04 -3.74 -23.20
C GLU A 37 -11.21 -5.22 -23.56
N VAL A 38 -10.39 -5.70 -24.46
CA VAL A 38 -10.40 -7.10 -24.92
C VAL A 38 -9.06 -7.73 -24.52
N PRO A 39 -9.05 -8.91 -23.85
CA PRO A 39 -7.82 -9.59 -23.50
C PRO A 39 -6.98 -9.93 -24.75
N ASN A 40 -5.68 -9.72 -24.66
CA ASN A 40 -4.77 -10.17 -25.70
C ASN A 40 -4.72 -11.70 -25.77
N LYS A 41 -4.49 -12.25 -26.96
CA LYS A 41 -4.27 -13.70 -27.15
C LYS A 41 -3.01 -14.18 -26.43
N GLU A 42 -1.98 -13.33 -26.39
CA GLU A 42 -0.72 -13.58 -25.70
C GLU A 42 -0.53 -12.51 -24.62
N ASN A 43 -0.19 -12.93 -23.42
CA ASN A 43 0.10 -12.03 -22.30
C ASN A 43 1.60 -11.71 -22.26
N ASN A 44 1.94 -10.44 -22.30
CA ASN A 44 3.31 -9.99 -22.09
C ASN A 44 3.58 -9.89 -20.58
N ILE A 45 4.69 -10.49 -20.13
CA ILE A 45 5.14 -10.37 -18.75
C ILE A 45 5.73 -8.97 -18.55
N VAL A 46 5.27 -8.27 -17.52
CA VAL A 46 5.86 -7.00 -17.08
C VAL A 46 6.85 -7.29 -15.95
N TYR A 47 8.12 -7.06 -16.20
CA TYR A 47 9.16 -7.29 -15.21
C TYR A 47 9.29 -6.11 -14.26
N LEU A 48 9.42 -6.40 -12.96
CA LEU A 48 9.60 -5.37 -11.94
C LEU A 48 10.84 -4.50 -12.18
N ARG A 49 11.91 -5.09 -12.71
CA ARG A 49 13.13 -4.39 -13.08
C ARG A 49 12.86 -3.27 -14.10
N GLU A 50 12.06 -3.55 -15.12
CA GLU A 50 11.68 -2.57 -16.13
C GLU A 50 10.94 -1.37 -15.52
N LEU A 51 10.07 -1.64 -14.53
CA LEU A 51 9.36 -0.59 -13.81
C LEU A 51 10.32 0.28 -12.99
N PHE A 52 11.28 -0.32 -12.31
CA PHE A 52 12.27 0.41 -11.49
C PHE A 52 13.25 1.23 -12.35
N GLU A 53 13.59 0.76 -13.52
CA GLU A 53 14.47 1.46 -14.48
C GLU A 53 13.73 2.59 -15.22
N SER A 54 12.40 2.64 -15.17
CA SER A 54 11.60 3.69 -15.83
C SER A 54 11.89 5.08 -15.26
N GLU A 55 11.81 6.10 -16.11
CA GLU A 55 11.93 7.49 -15.66
C GLU A 55 10.85 7.88 -14.65
N ALA A 56 9.63 7.36 -14.82
CA ALA A 56 8.52 7.62 -13.93
C ALA A 56 8.84 7.21 -12.48
N PHE A 57 9.46 6.04 -12.29
CA PHE A 57 9.85 5.59 -10.96
C PHE A 57 11.13 6.27 -10.47
N ARG A 58 12.18 6.34 -11.31
CA ARG A 58 13.49 6.91 -10.91
C ARG A 58 13.40 8.37 -10.49
N ARG A 59 12.63 9.20 -11.24
CA ARG A 59 12.46 10.64 -10.96
C ARG A 59 11.40 10.94 -9.91
N HIS A 60 10.65 9.92 -9.42
CA HIS A 60 9.64 10.15 -8.41
C HIS A 60 10.28 10.61 -7.09
N LYS A 61 9.79 11.73 -6.52
CA LYS A 61 10.42 12.39 -5.36
C LYS A 61 10.14 11.67 -4.03
N SER A 62 9.04 10.92 -3.94
CA SER A 62 8.67 10.22 -2.70
C SER A 62 9.54 8.99 -2.49
N ARG A 63 9.96 8.76 -1.26
CA ARG A 63 10.62 7.53 -0.82
C ARG A 63 9.66 6.35 -0.71
N LEU A 64 8.36 6.64 -0.62
CA LEU A 64 7.28 5.66 -0.64
C LEU A 64 6.64 5.55 -2.04
N ALA A 65 7.42 5.79 -3.10
CA ALA A 65 6.98 5.52 -4.46
C ALA A 65 6.77 4.03 -4.67
N PHE A 66 5.63 3.65 -5.22
CA PHE A 66 5.24 2.28 -5.53
C PHE A 66 5.06 2.12 -7.03
N ALA A 67 5.85 1.23 -7.63
CA ALA A 67 5.75 0.86 -9.04
C ALA A 67 4.61 -0.15 -9.20
N VAL A 68 3.43 0.32 -9.61
CA VAL A 68 2.22 -0.51 -9.66
C VAL A 68 2.24 -1.51 -10.81
N GLY A 69 2.69 -1.08 -11.98
CA GLY A 69 2.65 -1.88 -13.20
C GLY A 69 2.62 -1.00 -14.45
N LYS A 70 2.00 -1.50 -15.50
CA LYS A 70 1.70 -0.76 -16.73
C LYS A 70 0.19 -0.62 -16.91
N ASP A 71 -0.23 0.49 -17.50
CA ASP A 71 -1.60 0.66 -17.95
C ASP A 71 -1.85 -0.06 -19.29
N ILE A 72 -3.08 -0.01 -19.79
CA ILE A 72 -3.47 -0.60 -21.08
C ILE A 72 -2.74 0.03 -22.28
N GLY A 73 -2.20 1.24 -22.13
CA GLY A 73 -1.37 1.93 -23.12
C GLY A 73 0.11 1.57 -23.02
N GLY A 74 0.50 0.67 -22.09
CA GLY A 74 1.89 0.27 -21.86
C GLY A 74 2.70 1.28 -21.05
N GLN A 75 2.07 2.35 -20.52
CA GLN A 75 2.77 3.36 -19.72
C GLN A 75 2.97 2.86 -18.29
N VAL A 76 4.15 3.11 -17.74
CA VAL A 76 4.48 2.74 -16.36
C VAL A 76 3.67 3.60 -15.38
N VAL A 77 2.93 2.94 -14.50
CA VAL A 77 2.12 3.57 -13.45
C VAL A 77 2.89 3.51 -12.14
N VAL A 78 3.17 4.69 -11.59
CA VAL A 78 3.80 4.86 -10.28
C VAL A 78 2.86 5.67 -9.39
N THR A 79 2.70 5.23 -8.16
CA THR A 79 1.90 5.94 -7.16
C THR A 79 2.71 6.23 -5.91
N ASP A 80 2.18 7.04 -5.01
CA ASP A 80 2.83 7.41 -3.76
C ASP A 80 2.01 6.90 -2.57
N ILE A 81 2.58 5.93 -1.84
CA ILE A 81 1.93 5.35 -0.66
C ILE A 81 1.69 6.42 0.42
N ALA A 82 2.56 7.43 0.54
CA ALA A 82 2.37 8.53 1.48
C ALA A 82 1.08 9.32 1.24
N LYS A 83 0.58 9.34 0.00
CA LYS A 83 -0.70 9.97 -0.37
C LYS A 83 -1.91 9.05 -0.17
N MET A 84 -1.66 7.78 0.15
CA MET A 84 -2.65 6.75 0.41
C MET A 84 -2.35 6.12 1.78
N PRO A 85 -2.58 6.86 2.90
CA PRO A 85 -2.12 6.45 4.22
C PRO A 85 -2.67 5.09 4.66
N HIS A 86 -3.79 4.67 4.08
CA HIS A 86 -4.37 3.34 4.29
C HIS A 86 -4.71 2.73 2.95
N LEU A 87 -4.03 1.64 2.64
CA LEU A 87 -4.16 0.92 1.39
C LEU A 87 -4.72 -0.47 1.68
N LEU A 88 -5.81 -0.80 1.01
CA LEU A 88 -6.37 -2.14 1.02
C LEU A 88 -6.08 -2.84 -0.31
N ILE A 89 -5.47 -4.01 -0.22
CA ILE A 89 -5.22 -4.89 -1.36
C ILE A 89 -6.13 -6.10 -1.22
N ALA A 90 -7.12 -6.24 -2.08
CA ALA A 90 -8.06 -7.36 -2.06
C ALA A 90 -8.03 -8.14 -3.36
N GLY A 91 -8.15 -9.46 -3.24
CA GLY A 91 -8.19 -10.35 -4.41
C GLY A 91 -8.31 -11.81 -4.03
N ALA A 92 -8.99 -12.59 -4.87
CA ALA A 92 -9.08 -14.05 -4.72
C ALA A 92 -7.71 -14.72 -4.92
N THR A 93 -7.60 -15.97 -4.54
CA THR A 93 -6.40 -16.79 -4.78
C THR A 93 -6.02 -16.75 -6.27
N GLY A 94 -4.75 -16.50 -6.55
CA GLY A 94 -4.25 -16.36 -7.93
C GLY A 94 -4.51 -15.01 -8.61
N SER A 95 -5.12 -14.03 -7.93
CA SER A 95 -5.38 -12.69 -8.49
C SER A 95 -4.13 -11.80 -8.58
N GLY A 96 -2.99 -12.22 -8.02
CA GLY A 96 -1.77 -11.44 -7.97
C GLY A 96 -1.59 -10.61 -6.70
N LYS A 97 -2.38 -10.85 -5.64
CA LYS A 97 -2.28 -10.16 -4.34
C LYS A 97 -0.87 -10.19 -3.78
N SER A 98 -0.28 -11.37 -3.63
CA SER A 98 1.09 -11.56 -3.12
C SER A 98 2.13 -10.87 -4.01
N VAL A 99 1.95 -10.92 -5.33
CA VAL A 99 2.83 -10.21 -6.28
C VAL A 99 2.76 -8.70 -6.05
N CYS A 100 1.55 -8.15 -5.83
CA CYS A 100 1.36 -6.74 -5.54
C CYS A 100 2.06 -6.32 -4.24
N ILE A 101 1.90 -7.10 -3.16
CA ILE A 101 2.54 -6.84 -1.87
C ILE A 101 4.07 -6.88 -2.03
N ASN A 102 4.59 -7.91 -2.68
CA ASN A 102 6.04 -8.04 -2.94
C ASN A 102 6.56 -6.88 -3.79
N THR A 103 5.85 -6.49 -4.84
CA THR A 103 6.21 -5.34 -5.68
C THR A 103 6.26 -4.04 -4.87
N LEU A 104 5.32 -3.87 -3.94
CA LEU A 104 5.26 -2.72 -3.05
C LEU A 104 6.45 -2.70 -2.08
N ILE A 105 6.73 -3.83 -1.41
CA ILE A 105 7.87 -3.98 -0.50
C ILE A 105 9.18 -3.70 -1.24
N MET A 106 9.36 -4.33 -2.40
CA MET A 106 10.57 -4.13 -3.22
C MET A 106 10.71 -2.70 -3.72
N SER A 107 9.59 -2.01 -4.02
CA SER A 107 9.62 -0.59 -4.39
C SER A 107 10.16 0.28 -3.25
N ILE A 108 9.75 0.00 -2.01
CA ILE A 108 10.25 0.72 -0.82
C ILE A 108 11.73 0.42 -0.61
N ILE A 109 12.12 -0.86 -0.60
CA ILE A 109 13.52 -1.27 -0.36
C ILE A 109 14.46 -0.66 -1.43
N TYR A 110 14.02 -0.62 -2.68
CA TYR A 110 14.81 -0.07 -3.78
C TYR A 110 14.94 1.46 -3.73
N LYS A 111 13.94 2.16 -3.19
CA LYS A 111 13.83 3.63 -3.24
C LYS A 111 14.26 4.34 -1.96
N ALA A 112 14.13 3.72 -0.82
CA ALA A 112 14.30 4.33 0.49
C ALA A 112 15.50 3.75 1.25
N ASP A 113 16.20 4.62 1.97
CA ASP A 113 17.21 4.20 2.95
C ASP A 113 16.53 3.66 4.21
N PRO A 114 17.09 2.63 4.89
CA PRO A 114 16.58 2.13 6.18
C PRO A 114 16.50 3.18 7.29
N ALA A 115 17.28 4.26 7.20
CA ALA A 115 17.19 5.37 8.14
C ALA A 115 15.96 6.27 7.90
N ASP A 116 15.40 6.24 6.69
CA ASP A 116 14.28 7.07 6.29
C ASP A 116 12.94 6.35 6.34
N VAL A 117 12.94 5.03 6.10
CA VAL A 117 11.73 4.20 6.10
C VAL A 117 11.97 2.91 6.87
N LYS A 118 11.07 2.62 7.79
CA LYS A 118 11.03 1.38 8.55
C LYS A 118 9.76 0.61 8.27
N LEU A 119 9.84 -0.72 8.37
CA LEU A 119 8.76 -1.65 8.08
C LEU A 119 8.39 -2.47 9.31
N ILE A 120 7.09 -2.67 9.52
CA ILE A 120 6.52 -3.70 10.39
C ILE A 120 5.72 -4.62 9.48
N MET A 121 6.06 -5.89 9.47
CA MET A 121 5.39 -6.89 8.63
C MET A 121 4.72 -7.93 9.50
N VAL A 122 3.47 -8.28 9.16
CA VAL A 122 2.66 -9.28 9.85
C VAL A 122 2.22 -10.34 8.84
N ASP A 123 2.64 -11.57 9.06
CA ASP A 123 2.36 -12.74 8.22
C ASP A 123 1.94 -13.93 9.07
N PRO A 124 0.66 -14.03 9.44
CA PRO A 124 0.16 -15.13 10.30
C PRO A 124 0.31 -16.52 9.68
N LYS A 125 0.38 -16.59 8.35
CA LYS A 125 0.52 -17.86 7.61
C LYS A 125 1.96 -18.31 7.41
N VAL A 126 2.94 -17.43 7.64
CA VAL A 126 4.38 -17.72 7.45
C VAL A 126 4.71 -18.13 6.01
N VAL A 127 4.04 -17.55 5.03
CA VAL A 127 4.17 -17.95 3.62
C VAL A 127 4.84 -16.89 2.77
N GLU A 128 4.40 -15.64 2.88
CA GLU A 128 4.72 -14.58 1.91
C GLU A 128 5.84 -13.64 2.35
N LEU A 129 5.87 -13.25 3.63
CA LEU A 129 6.72 -12.16 4.10
C LEU A 129 7.96 -12.62 4.85
N SER A 130 8.05 -13.90 5.23
CA SER A 130 9.17 -14.45 6.01
C SER A 130 10.52 -14.32 5.31
N VAL A 131 10.53 -14.25 3.97
CA VAL A 131 11.73 -14.05 3.14
C VAL A 131 12.42 -12.71 3.39
N TYR A 132 11.69 -11.74 3.95
CA TYR A 132 12.23 -10.41 4.27
C TYR A 132 12.89 -10.33 5.65
N ASN A 133 12.90 -11.41 6.46
CA ASN A 133 13.59 -11.39 7.72
C ASN A 133 15.07 -11.05 7.54
N GLY A 134 15.58 -10.15 8.38
CA GLY A 134 16.98 -9.72 8.34
C GLY A 134 17.27 -8.50 7.46
N ILE A 135 16.31 -7.97 6.70
CA ILE A 135 16.54 -6.71 5.99
C ILE A 135 16.62 -5.53 6.98
N PRO A 136 17.49 -4.54 6.72
CA PRO A 136 17.72 -3.43 7.66
C PRO A 136 16.52 -2.48 7.80
N HIS A 137 15.53 -2.57 6.91
CA HIS A 137 14.29 -1.80 6.99
C HIS A 137 13.34 -2.30 8.08
N LEU A 138 13.41 -3.56 8.51
CA LEU A 138 12.54 -4.08 9.56
C LEU A 138 12.84 -3.44 10.91
N LEU A 139 11.79 -3.00 11.62
CA LEU A 139 11.87 -2.59 13.02
C LEU A 139 11.94 -3.78 13.97
N ILE A 140 11.21 -4.83 13.65
CA ILE A 140 11.12 -6.10 14.36
C ILE A 140 11.10 -7.22 13.33
N PRO A 141 11.51 -8.46 13.67
CA PRO A 141 11.30 -9.60 12.79
C PRO A 141 9.85 -9.73 12.35
N VAL A 142 9.61 -10.32 11.18
CA VAL A 142 8.25 -10.55 10.67
C VAL A 142 7.41 -11.25 11.73
N VAL A 143 6.28 -10.64 12.08
CA VAL A 143 5.39 -11.11 13.15
C VAL A 143 4.47 -12.18 12.59
N THR A 144 4.62 -13.40 13.11
CA THR A 144 3.85 -14.57 12.66
C THR A 144 2.77 -15.00 13.66
N ASP A 145 2.89 -14.61 14.91
CA ASP A 145 1.92 -14.91 15.98
C ASP A 145 0.85 -13.80 16.03
N PRO A 146 -0.45 -14.15 15.93
CA PRO A 146 -1.54 -13.18 15.95
C PRO A 146 -1.60 -12.33 17.25
N LYS A 147 -1.24 -12.89 18.41
CA LYS A 147 -1.21 -12.14 19.67
C LYS A 147 -0.06 -11.12 19.67
N LYS A 148 1.10 -11.50 19.13
CA LYS A 148 2.21 -10.57 18.95
C LYS A 148 1.89 -9.50 17.91
N ALA A 149 1.08 -9.82 16.90
CA ALA A 149 0.61 -8.86 15.91
C ALA A 149 -0.25 -7.76 16.56
N SER A 150 -1.20 -8.12 17.45
CA SER A 150 -1.94 -7.14 18.25
C SER A 150 -1.01 -6.24 19.06
N GLY A 151 0.02 -6.82 19.70
CA GLY A 151 1.04 -6.06 20.43
C GLY A 151 1.82 -5.08 19.53
N ALA A 152 2.21 -5.50 18.32
CA ALA A 152 2.90 -4.65 17.35
C ALA A 152 2.02 -3.48 16.86
N LEU A 153 0.72 -3.72 16.62
CA LEU A 153 -0.23 -2.67 16.25
C LEU A 153 -0.46 -1.68 17.40
N ASN A 154 -0.61 -2.17 18.63
CA ASN A 154 -0.72 -1.32 19.81
C ASN A 154 0.54 -0.46 20.03
N TRP A 155 1.72 -1.03 19.80
CA TRP A 155 2.97 -0.27 19.82
C TRP A 155 2.96 0.84 18.76
N ALA A 156 2.50 0.56 17.56
CA ALA A 156 2.42 1.57 16.50
C ALA A 156 1.48 2.73 16.86
N VAL A 157 0.37 2.44 17.54
CA VAL A 157 -0.56 3.47 18.08
C VAL A 157 0.14 4.32 19.16
N ALA A 158 0.90 3.69 20.06
CA ALA A 158 1.65 4.39 21.09
C ALA A 158 2.76 5.27 20.49
N GLU A 159 3.54 4.74 19.55
CA GLU A 159 4.57 5.47 18.80
C GLU A 159 3.97 6.70 18.09
N MET A 160 2.81 6.52 17.47
CA MET A 160 2.10 7.61 16.81
C MET A 160 1.71 8.71 17.80
N THR A 161 1.21 8.34 18.98
CA THR A 161 0.84 9.29 20.04
C THR A 161 2.09 10.05 20.57
N ASP A 162 3.20 9.36 20.73
CA ASP A 162 4.48 9.97 21.14
C ASP A 162 5.00 10.95 20.09
N ARG A 163 4.92 10.61 18.81
CA ARG A 163 5.28 11.52 17.72
C ARG A 163 4.43 12.78 17.71
N TYR A 164 3.12 12.68 17.98
CA TYR A 164 2.26 13.89 18.10
C TYR A 164 2.74 14.81 19.21
N LYS A 165 3.13 14.27 20.38
CA LYS A 165 3.70 15.08 21.47
C LYS A 165 4.96 15.79 21.04
N LYS A 166 5.90 15.05 20.40
CA LYS A 166 7.15 15.63 19.87
C LYS A 166 6.90 16.73 18.83
N PHE A 167 5.89 16.56 17.98
CA PHE A 167 5.53 17.57 16.99
C PHE A 167 4.94 18.81 17.65
N ALA A 168 4.09 18.65 18.67
CA ALA A 168 3.54 19.75 19.45
C ALA A 168 4.64 20.53 20.19
N GLU A 169 5.57 19.83 20.87
CA GLU A 169 6.73 20.43 21.56
C GLU A 169 7.62 21.22 20.60
N CYS A 170 7.80 20.70 19.38
CA CYS A 170 8.57 21.38 18.34
C CYS A 170 7.77 22.42 17.54
N ASN A 171 6.47 22.59 17.81
CA ASN A 171 5.57 23.47 17.05
C ASN A 171 5.62 23.20 15.54
N VAL A 172 5.57 21.91 15.16
CA VAL A 172 5.52 21.43 13.77
C VAL A 172 4.26 20.61 13.53
N ARG A 173 3.82 20.52 12.28
CA ARG A 173 2.55 19.86 11.94
C ARG A 173 2.71 18.44 11.40
N ASP A 174 3.90 18.07 10.94
CA ASP A 174 4.15 16.80 10.27
C ASP A 174 5.58 16.30 10.46
N LEU A 175 5.82 15.07 10.05
CA LEU A 175 7.13 14.40 10.13
C LEU A 175 8.22 15.14 9.35
N LYS A 176 7.87 15.72 8.21
CA LYS A 176 8.82 16.47 7.39
C LYS A 176 9.31 17.71 8.13
N GLY A 177 8.38 18.51 8.67
CA GLY A 177 8.71 19.69 9.47
C GLY A 177 9.54 19.35 10.71
N TYR A 178 9.22 18.24 11.39
CA TYR A 178 10.01 17.76 12.52
C TYR A 178 11.44 17.42 12.09
N ASN A 179 11.62 16.63 11.06
CA ASN A 179 12.94 16.21 10.59
C ASN A 179 13.77 17.39 10.04
N GLU A 180 13.13 18.35 9.38
CA GLU A 180 13.79 19.60 8.95
C GLU A 180 14.24 20.45 10.13
N ARG A 181 13.45 20.52 11.21
CA ARG A 181 13.81 21.24 12.43
C ARG A 181 14.98 20.57 13.13
N VAL A 182 14.93 19.24 13.33
CA VAL A 182 16.01 18.46 13.91
C VAL A 182 17.32 18.61 13.13
N ALA A 183 17.24 18.68 11.80
CA ALA A 183 18.41 18.85 10.94
C ALA A 183 19.09 20.22 11.10
N LYS A 184 18.37 21.25 11.58
CA LYS A 184 18.87 22.62 11.80
C LYS A 184 19.41 22.87 13.21
N LEU A 185 19.34 21.88 14.08
CA LEU A 185 19.86 21.99 15.46
C LEU A 185 21.36 21.66 15.45
N ASP A 186 22.20 22.64 15.20
CA ASP A 186 23.66 22.45 15.12
C ASP A 186 24.38 22.74 16.46
N ASP A 187 23.75 23.47 17.39
CA ASP A 187 24.36 23.93 18.66
C ASP A 187 24.12 23.00 19.87
N ILE A 188 23.66 21.76 19.65
CA ILE A 188 23.37 20.82 20.73
C ILE A 188 24.34 19.64 20.64
N ASP A 189 24.91 19.22 21.79
CA ASP A 189 25.72 18.02 21.89
C ASP A 189 25.03 16.82 21.24
N ASP A 190 25.75 16.05 20.44
CA ASP A 190 25.20 14.95 19.62
C ASP A 190 24.43 13.91 20.47
N ASP A 191 24.81 13.70 21.72
CA ASP A 191 24.12 12.80 22.65
C ASP A 191 22.74 13.29 23.11
N LYS A 192 22.51 14.61 23.05
CA LYS A 192 21.24 15.26 23.46
C LYS A 192 20.39 15.69 22.26
N LYS A 193 20.95 15.64 21.07
CA LYS A 193 20.26 16.07 19.84
C LYS A 193 19.11 15.11 19.52
N PRO A 194 17.88 15.64 19.30
CA PRO A 194 16.77 14.80 18.84
C PRO A 194 17.13 14.10 17.52
N LYS A 195 16.82 12.80 17.43
CA LYS A 195 17.10 12.03 16.23
C LYS A 195 15.97 12.24 15.20
N LYS A 196 16.34 12.22 13.92
CA LYS A 196 15.34 12.16 12.83
C LYS A 196 14.46 10.92 13.00
N LEU A 197 13.18 11.08 12.72
CA LEU A 197 12.20 10.00 12.77
C LEU A 197 11.97 9.42 11.36
N PRO A 198 12.03 8.10 11.20
CA PRO A 198 11.69 7.46 9.93
C PRO A 198 10.18 7.46 9.69
N GLN A 199 9.79 7.34 8.43
CA GLN A 199 8.44 6.87 8.08
C GLN A 199 8.32 5.41 8.50
N ILE A 200 7.15 4.99 9.01
CA ILE A 200 6.90 3.59 9.36
C ILE A 200 5.78 3.08 8.47
N VAL A 201 6.01 1.96 7.78
CA VAL A 201 4.99 1.30 6.97
C VAL A 201 4.63 -0.02 7.61
N ILE A 202 3.33 -0.23 7.85
CA ILE A 202 2.80 -1.47 8.42
C ILE A 202 2.16 -2.26 7.28
N ILE A 203 2.57 -3.51 7.12
CA ILE A 203 2.06 -4.42 6.08
C ILE A 203 1.47 -5.66 6.76
N ILE A 204 0.19 -5.91 6.50
CA ILE A 204 -0.53 -7.08 7.02
C ILE A 204 -0.95 -7.93 5.81
N ASP A 205 -0.38 -9.13 5.70
CA ASP A 205 -0.64 -10.03 4.56
C ASP A 205 -2.07 -10.59 4.57
N GLU A 206 -2.57 -11.03 5.71
CA GLU A 206 -3.93 -11.56 5.83
C GLU A 206 -4.60 -11.07 7.11
N LEU A 207 -5.45 -10.06 6.98
CA LEU A 207 -6.17 -9.51 8.14
C LEU A 207 -7.18 -10.50 8.72
N ALA A 208 -7.81 -11.35 7.88
CA ALA A 208 -8.83 -12.26 8.33
C ALA A 208 -8.31 -13.21 9.43
N ASP A 209 -7.08 -13.69 9.31
CA ASP A 209 -6.49 -14.58 10.31
C ASP A 209 -6.26 -13.90 11.66
N LEU A 210 -5.91 -12.62 11.65
CA LEU A 210 -5.78 -11.82 12.89
C LEU A 210 -7.15 -11.59 13.55
N MET A 211 -8.16 -11.30 12.74
CA MET A 211 -9.54 -11.07 13.21
C MET A 211 -10.19 -12.34 13.79
N MET A 212 -9.73 -13.52 13.40
CA MET A 212 -10.20 -14.78 14.00
C MET A 212 -9.69 -14.99 15.44
N VAL A 213 -8.51 -14.45 15.78
CA VAL A 213 -7.84 -14.68 17.07
C VAL A 213 -8.05 -13.55 18.07
N ALA A 214 -7.96 -12.31 17.61
CA ALA A 214 -8.03 -11.11 18.46
C ALA A 214 -8.83 -9.98 17.79
N PRO A 215 -10.12 -10.19 17.46
CA PRO A 215 -10.89 -9.25 16.64
C PRO A 215 -10.94 -7.84 17.23
N GLY A 216 -11.30 -7.70 18.50
CA GLY A 216 -11.48 -6.39 19.15
C GLY A 216 -10.20 -5.56 19.21
N GLU A 217 -9.09 -6.17 19.64
CA GLU A 217 -7.81 -5.46 19.79
C GLU A 217 -7.23 -5.03 18.45
N VAL A 218 -7.33 -5.90 17.44
CA VAL A 218 -6.83 -5.63 16.09
C VAL A 218 -7.67 -4.54 15.42
N GLU A 219 -8.99 -4.63 15.51
CA GLU A 219 -9.92 -3.65 14.96
C GLU A 219 -9.71 -2.27 15.58
N ASP A 220 -9.67 -2.18 16.92
CA ASP A 220 -9.44 -0.93 17.64
C ASP A 220 -8.12 -0.28 17.24
N SER A 221 -7.03 -1.07 17.15
CA SER A 221 -5.71 -0.58 16.77
C SER A 221 -5.70 -0.04 15.34
N ILE A 222 -6.30 -0.76 14.38
CA ILE A 222 -6.38 -0.33 12.98
C ILE A 222 -7.26 0.92 12.87
N CYS A 223 -8.39 1.00 13.57
CA CYS A 223 -9.24 2.18 13.58
C CYS A 223 -8.50 3.42 14.12
N ARG A 224 -7.74 3.28 15.21
CA ARG A 224 -6.92 4.37 15.76
C ARG A 224 -5.82 4.81 14.79
N LEU A 225 -5.11 3.85 14.19
CA LEU A 225 -4.13 4.14 13.15
C LEU A 225 -4.77 4.88 11.97
N ALA A 226 -5.94 4.43 11.50
CA ALA A 226 -6.65 5.04 10.39
C ALA A 226 -7.10 6.49 10.67
N GLN A 227 -7.51 6.79 11.89
CA GLN A 227 -7.95 8.13 12.28
C GLN A 227 -6.81 9.14 12.41
N LEU A 228 -5.65 8.70 12.87
CA LEU A 228 -4.54 9.57 13.28
C LEU A 228 -3.40 9.68 12.23
N ALA A 229 -3.33 8.75 11.28
CA ALA A 229 -2.13 8.56 10.45
C ALA A 229 -1.82 9.66 9.42
N ARG A 230 -2.73 10.60 9.13
CA ARG A 230 -2.53 11.58 8.03
C ARG A 230 -1.32 12.49 8.21
N ALA A 231 -1.05 12.95 9.44
CA ALA A 231 0.06 13.88 9.72
C ALA A 231 1.40 13.16 9.98
N LEU A 232 1.34 11.88 10.38
CA LEU A 232 2.50 11.14 10.89
C LEU A 232 3.16 10.21 9.88
N ILE A 233 2.51 10.00 8.71
CA ILE A 233 2.94 9.08 7.68
C ILE A 233 3.33 7.72 8.29
N ILE A 234 2.30 7.04 8.86
CA ILE A 234 2.35 5.61 9.19
C ILE A 234 1.33 4.92 8.30
N PRO A 235 1.63 4.70 7.02
CA PRO A 235 0.70 4.02 6.13
C PRO A 235 0.53 2.56 6.57
N THR A 236 -0.73 2.14 6.61
CA THR A 236 -1.10 0.76 6.92
C THR A 236 -1.62 0.11 5.64
N ILE A 237 -0.96 -0.95 5.22
CA ILE A 237 -1.30 -1.73 4.03
C ILE A 237 -1.90 -3.04 4.50
N ILE A 238 -3.16 -3.25 4.17
CA ILE A 238 -3.92 -4.41 4.61
C ILE A 238 -4.28 -5.25 3.40
N SER A 239 -4.01 -6.53 3.48
CA SER A 239 -4.40 -7.49 2.47
C SER A 239 -5.56 -8.37 2.96
N LEU A 240 -6.50 -8.64 2.06
CA LEU A 240 -7.72 -9.43 2.32
C LEU A 240 -8.04 -10.34 1.14
N HIS A 241 -8.58 -11.54 1.45
CA HIS A 241 -9.13 -12.44 0.43
C HIS A 241 -10.51 -12.02 -0.08
N CYS A 242 -11.31 -11.31 0.74
CA CYS A 242 -12.66 -10.89 0.37
C CYS A 242 -13.03 -9.55 1.00
N LEU A 243 -13.69 -8.68 0.22
CA LEU A 243 -14.12 -7.34 0.63
C LEU A 243 -15.24 -7.31 1.67
N LEU A 244 -15.93 -8.43 1.93
CA LEU A 244 -17.11 -8.49 2.81
C LEU A 244 -16.79 -8.35 4.31
N ALA A 245 -15.53 -8.36 4.70
CA ALA A 245 -15.10 -8.34 6.10
C ALA A 245 -14.66 -6.95 6.62
N ILE A 246 -14.89 -5.87 5.86
CA ILE A 246 -14.41 -4.54 6.26
C ILE A 246 -15.55 -3.73 6.86
N PRO A 247 -15.44 -3.24 8.12
CA PRO A 247 -16.36 -2.29 8.66
C PRO A 247 -16.42 -1.00 7.81
N GLN A 248 -17.61 -0.50 7.52
CA GLN A 248 -17.82 0.74 6.74
C GLN A 248 -17.19 1.99 7.39
N SER A 249 -16.85 1.90 8.69
CA SER A 249 -16.16 2.95 9.44
C SER A 249 -14.70 3.18 9.04
N TRP A 250 -14.09 2.24 8.30
CA TRP A 250 -12.71 2.35 7.86
C TRP A 250 -12.62 3.21 6.60
N ASN A 251 -12.12 4.42 6.74
CA ASN A 251 -11.91 5.34 5.61
C ASN A 251 -10.65 4.94 4.81
N ILE A 252 -10.67 3.73 4.24
CA ILE A 252 -9.55 3.09 3.54
C ILE A 252 -9.77 3.20 2.03
N ARG A 253 -8.75 3.63 1.29
CA ARG A 253 -8.78 3.56 -0.18
C ARG A 253 -8.57 2.11 -0.61
N CYS A 254 -9.57 1.57 -1.29
CA CYS A 254 -9.53 0.20 -1.81
C CYS A 254 -8.94 0.18 -3.22
N ILE A 255 -7.91 -0.65 -3.40
CA ILE A 255 -7.42 -1.02 -4.72
C ILE A 255 -8.02 -2.39 -5.06
N THR A 256 -9.18 -2.39 -5.71
CA THR A 256 -9.93 -3.63 -5.99
C THR A 256 -9.65 -4.27 -7.35
N LYS A 257 -9.01 -3.58 -8.27
CA LYS A 257 -8.63 -4.13 -9.59
C LYS A 257 -7.40 -3.43 -10.13
N PHE A 258 -6.24 -4.00 -9.89
CA PHE A 258 -5.13 -3.84 -10.81
C PHE A 258 -5.06 -5.08 -11.70
N SER A 259 -5.03 -4.88 -13.01
CA SER A 259 -4.40 -5.84 -13.90
C SER A 259 -2.91 -5.79 -13.58
N ILE A 260 -2.53 -6.41 -12.44
CA ILE A 260 -1.13 -6.64 -12.15
C ILE A 260 -0.71 -7.66 -13.18
N CYS A 261 0.20 -7.25 -14.02
CA CYS A 261 0.81 -8.11 -15.00
C CYS A 261 1.30 -9.39 -14.33
N ARG A 262 0.82 -10.53 -14.82
CA ARG A 262 1.41 -11.84 -14.54
C ARG A 262 2.72 -11.98 -15.28
#